data_1a547f501dc5f79430bdc9b0801d7d11
#
_entry.id   1a547f501dc5f79430bdc9b0801d7d11
#
_cell.length_a   1.000
_cell.length_b   1.000
_cell.length_c   1.000
_cell.angle_alpha   90.00
_cell.angle_beta   90.00
_cell.angle_gamma   90.00
#
_symmetry.space_group_name_H-M   'P 1'
#
loop_
_entity.id
_entity.type
_entity.pdbx_description
1 polymer ?
#
loop_
_entity_poly.entity_id
_entity_poly.type
_entity_poly.pdbx_seq_one_letter_code
_entity_poly.pdbx_strand_id
1 'polypeptide(L)'
;MKARLRFNKMGSMMYIGHLDLMRYFQKLFRRCGLDVSYSKGFNPHQIMSFASPLGLGLTSIGEYLDLSLESFDYNGFDSEKSGKASYTADEWIDIINANSNGLVNVTGFRIMPDDIKPSMSLLSAATYRVEFEQTDIPGQIYDFFNENDELIYTKETKKSKKDIDLKANIPVIETSYELFAREMSSCAVFDYEYEKQYINDD
;
A
#
# COMPACT_ATOMS: atom_id res chain seq x y z
N MET A 1 -18.48 4.20 7.55
CA MET A 1 -17.32 3.73 8.33
C MET A 1 -16.11 3.66 7.44
N LYS A 2 -14.94 4.18 7.84
CA LYS A 2 -13.68 4.07 7.08
C LYS A 2 -12.82 2.94 7.63
N ALA A 3 -12.08 2.28 6.76
CA ALA A 3 -11.11 1.26 7.15
C ALA A 3 -9.84 1.42 6.31
N ARG A 4 -8.71 0.99 6.85
CA ARG A 4 -7.41 0.94 6.17
C ARG A 4 -6.84 -0.46 6.24
N LEU A 5 -6.40 -0.93 5.10
CA LEU A 5 -5.84 -2.25 4.92
C LEU A 5 -4.38 -2.11 4.49
N ARG A 6 -3.48 -2.89 5.12
CA ARG A 6 -2.09 -3.02 4.72
C ARG A 6 -1.88 -4.36 4.06
N PHE A 7 -1.16 -4.39 2.94
CA PHE A 7 -0.95 -5.63 2.18
C PHE A 7 0.39 -5.65 1.46
N ASN A 8 0.83 -6.84 1.08
CA ASN A 8 2.02 -7.06 0.27
C ASN A 8 1.62 -7.27 -1.20
N LYS A 9 2.39 -6.69 -2.12
CA LYS A 9 2.31 -6.99 -3.56
C LYS A 9 3.60 -7.69 -3.98
N MET A 10 3.57 -9.01 -4.09
CA MET A 10 4.76 -9.84 -4.35
C MET A 10 4.47 -10.94 -5.38
N GLY A 11 5.53 -11.67 -5.75
CA GLY A 11 5.41 -12.80 -6.67
C GLY A 11 4.77 -12.41 -8.00
N SER A 12 3.83 -13.20 -8.50
CA SER A 12 3.15 -12.96 -9.77
C SER A 12 2.35 -11.66 -9.82
N MET A 13 1.99 -11.09 -8.66
CA MET A 13 1.29 -9.81 -8.59
C MET A 13 2.13 -8.62 -9.07
N MET A 14 3.46 -8.76 -9.14
CA MET A 14 4.32 -7.73 -9.74
C MET A 14 3.97 -7.44 -11.20
N TYR A 15 3.45 -8.44 -11.93
CA TYR A 15 3.13 -8.35 -13.37
C TYR A 15 1.75 -7.75 -13.66
N ILE A 16 1.00 -7.32 -12.65
CA ILE A 16 -0.29 -6.65 -12.86
C ILE A 16 -0.19 -5.15 -12.58
N GLY A 17 -0.89 -4.39 -13.42
CA GLY A 17 -1.00 -2.93 -13.28
C GLY A 17 -1.99 -2.52 -12.21
N HIS A 18 -1.99 -1.22 -11.87
CA HIS A 18 -2.86 -0.66 -10.83
C HIS A 18 -4.36 -0.95 -11.06
N LEU A 19 -4.86 -0.81 -12.28
CA LEU A 19 -6.27 -1.04 -12.59
C LEU A 19 -6.70 -2.49 -12.38
N ASP A 20 -5.81 -3.44 -12.70
CA ASP A 20 -6.08 -4.86 -12.52
C ASP A 20 -5.97 -5.25 -11.05
N LEU A 21 -5.04 -4.63 -10.30
CA LEU A 21 -4.96 -4.78 -8.84
C LEU A 21 -6.25 -4.28 -8.17
N MET A 22 -6.77 -3.13 -8.60
CA MET A 22 -8.04 -2.60 -8.11
C MET A 22 -9.19 -3.58 -8.39
N ARG A 23 -9.29 -4.12 -9.62
CA ARG A 23 -10.30 -5.12 -9.99
C ARG A 23 -10.16 -6.42 -9.21
N TYR A 24 -8.90 -6.82 -8.91
CA TYR A 24 -8.62 -7.98 -8.08
C TYR A 24 -9.20 -7.79 -6.67
N PHE A 25 -8.92 -6.67 -6.01
CA PHE A 25 -9.46 -6.38 -4.68
C PHE A 25 -10.99 -6.29 -4.68
N GLN A 26 -11.60 -5.68 -5.69
CA GLN A 26 -13.06 -5.65 -5.82
C GLN A 26 -13.68 -7.04 -5.87
N LYS A 27 -13.03 -7.98 -6.58
CA LYS A 27 -13.48 -9.38 -6.64
C LYS A 27 -13.19 -10.11 -5.34
N LEU A 28 -12.04 -9.85 -4.71
CA LEU A 28 -11.63 -10.45 -3.46
C LEU A 28 -12.63 -10.10 -2.35
N PHE A 29 -12.93 -8.83 -2.14
CA PHE A 29 -13.88 -8.38 -1.11
C PHE A 29 -15.28 -8.94 -1.29
N ARG A 30 -15.77 -9.00 -2.52
CA ARG A 30 -17.06 -9.66 -2.82
C ARG A 30 -17.04 -11.16 -2.48
N ARG A 31 -15.94 -11.83 -2.78
CA ARG A 31 -15.75 -13.26 -2.48
C ARG A 31 -15.65 -13.52 -0.98
N CYS A 32 -15.00 -12.63 -0.25
CA CYS A 32 -14.91 -12.70 1.21
C CYS A 32 -16.21 -12.34 1.92
N GLY A 33 -17.15 -11.66 1.23
CA GLY A 33 -18.36 -11.13 1.86
C GLY A 33 -18.12 -9.91 2.74
N LEU A 34 -17.03 -9.16 2.51
CA LEU A 34 -16.78 -7.87 3.17
C LEU A 34 -17.72 -6.80 2.60
N ASP A 35 -18.46 -6.13 3.49
CA ASP A 35 -19.51 -5.17 3.13
C ASP A 35 -18.94 -3.79 2.75
N VAL A 36 -18.32 -3.72 1.58
CA VAL A 36 -17.72 -2.49 1.05
C VAL A 36 -18.78 -1.59 0.45
N SER A 37 -18.80 -0.33 0.85
CA SER A 37 -19.72 0.69 0.32
C SER A 37 -19.52 0.94 -1.18
N TYR A 38 -20.61 1.28 -1.86
CA TYR A 38 -20.60 1.60 -3.29
C TYR A 38 -20.83 3.08 -3.55
N SER A 39 -20.20 3.58 -4.60
CA SER A 39 -20.44 4.94 -5.08
C SER A 39 -21.89 5.10 -5.56
N LYS A 40 -22.42 6.32 -5.43
CA LYS A 40 -23.74 6.69 -5.95
C LYS A 40 -23.65 7.00 -7.45
N GLY A 41 -24.69 6.71 -8.21
CA GLY A 41 -24.81 7.05 -9.63
C GLY A 41 -25.11 5.85 -10.52
N PHE A 42 -25.00 6.04 -11.84
CA PHE A 42 -25.40 5.05 -12.86
C PHE A 42 -24.46 3.85 -12.97
N ASN A 43 -23.21 3.96 -12.49
CA ASN A 43 -22.23 2.88 -12.53
C ASN A 43 -21.57 2.73 -11.15
N PRO A 44 -22.29 2.12 -10.18
CA PRO A 44 -21.78 1.99 -8.82
C PRO A 44 -20.56 1.07 -8.78
N HIS A 45 -19.54 1.52 -8.08
CA HIS A 45 -18.30 0.77 -7.82
C HIS A 45 -17.93 0.86 -6.34
N GLN A 46 -17.22 -0.14 -5.85
CA GLN A 46 -16.74 -0.16 -4.46
C GLN A 46 -15.85 1.05 -4.19
N ILE A 47 -16.10 1.74 -3.08
CA ILE A 47 -15.32 2.91 -2.68
C ILE A 47 -14.03 2.44 -2.03
N MET A 48 -12.93 2.57 -2.78
CA MET A 48 -11.59 2.22 -2.34
C MET A 48 -10.54 3.15 -2.96
N SER A 49 -9.43 3.37 -2.26
CA SER A 49 -8.34 4.24 -2.70
C SER A 49 -7.00 3.73 -2.20
N PHE A 50 -6.03 3.54 -3.10
CA PHE A 50 -4.66 3.18 -2.73
C PHE A 50 -3.86 4.42 -2.31
N ALA A 51 -2.97 4.25 -1.33
CA ALA A 51 -2.10 5.32 -0.87
C ALA A 51 -1.11 5.76 -1.96
N SER A 52 -0.45 4.80 -2.58
CA SER A 52 0.45 5.02 -3.72
C SER A 52 0.31 3.87 -4.70
N PRO A 53 -0.31 4.11 -5.88
CA PRO A 53 -0.45 3.05 -6.87
C PRO A 53 0.90 2.54 -7.34
N LEU A 54 1.24 1.30 -7.00
CA LEU A 54 2.50 0.68 -7.41
C LEU A 54 2.48 0.31 -8.89
N GLY A 55 3.55 0.66 -9.60
CA GLY A 55 3.69 0.37 -11.02
C GLY A 55 3.79 -1.12 -11.34
N LEU A 56 3.68 -1.43 -12.64
CA LEU A 56 3.95 -2.75 -13.19
C LEU A 56 5.43 -3.11 -13.00
N GLY A 57 5.74 -4.34 -12.65
CA GLY A 57 7.10 -4.83 -12.42
C GLY A 57 7.64 -4.55 -11.01
N LEU A 58 6.91 -3.81 -10.18
CA LEU A 58 7.33 -3.49 -8.83
C LEU A 58 6.66 -4.39 -7.80
N THR A 59 7.42 -4.78 -6.79
CA THR A 59 6.95 -5.50 -5.59
C THR A 59 6.95 -4.56 -4.39
N SER A 60 6.12 -4.85 -3.39
CA SER A 60 6.09 -4.11 -2.13
C SER A 60 5.67 -5.03 -0.99
N ILE A 61 6.19 -4.75 0.20
CA ILE A 61 5.84 -5.44 1.45
C ILE A 61 4.89 -4.63 2.33
N GLY A 62 4.48 -3.44 1.90
CA GLY A 62 3.66 -2.54 2.70
C GLY A 62 2.91 -1.49 1.90
N GLU A 63 1.89 -1.92 1.15
CA GLU A 63 0.96 -1.03 0.47
C GLU A 63 -0.27 -0.79 1.33
N TYR A 64 -0.87 0.40 1.19
CA TYR A 64 -2.09 0.77 1.90
C TYR A 64 -3.26 0.98 0.96
N LEU A 65 -4.42 0.49 1.40
CA LEU A 65 -5.70 0.61 0.72
C LEU A 65 -6.76 1.10 1.71
N ASP A 66 -7.30 2.29 1.46
CA ASP A 66 -8.43 2.82 2.19
C ASP A 66 -9.74 2.29 1.60
N LEU A 67 -10.67 1.93 2.48
CA LEU A 67 -11.99 1.39 2.16
C LEU A 67 -13.08 2.18 2.85
N SER A 68 -14.23 2.29 2.20
CA SER A 68 -15.48 2.64 2.88
C SER A 68 -16.30 1.37 3.09
N LEU A 69 -16.74 1.11 4.31
CA LEU A 69 -17.53 -0.05 4.68
C LEU A 69 -18.93 0.39 5.14
N GLU A 70 -19.95 -0.39 4.82
CA GLU A 70 -21.27 -0.25 5.42
C GLU A 70 -21.31 -0.85 6.83
N SER A 71 -20.76 -2.06 6.96
CA SER A 71 -20.65 -2.75 8.24
C SER A 71 -19.41 -3.64 8.32
N PHE A 72 -19.13 -4.18 9.50
CA PHE A 72 -18.12 -5.24 9.73
C PHE A 72 -18.73 -6.64 9.71
N ASP A 73 -20.03 -6.72 9.41
CA ASP A 73 -20.73 -7.98 9.30
C ASP A 73 -20.45 -8.69 7.98
N TYR A 74 -20.67 -9.97 7.96
CA TYR A 74 -20.53 -10.75 6.73
C TYR A 74 -21.71 -10.48 5.79
N ASN A 75 -21.44 -9.94 4.62
CA ASN A 75 -22.41 -9.68 3.55
C ASN A 75 -22.12 -10.56 2.32
N GLY A 76 -22.13 -11.86 2.50
CA GLY A 76 -21.88 -12.84 1.44
C GLY A 76 -22.97 -13.92 1.37
N PHE A 77 -22.78 -14.88 0.47
CA PHE A 77 -23.75 -15.96 0.20
C PHE A 77 -23.52 -17.22 1.05
N ASP A 78 -22.52 -17.25 1.90
CA ASP A 78 -22.22 -18.39 2.75
C ASP A 78 -23.16 -18.39 3.97
N SER A 79 -24.11 -19.33 3.99
CA SER A 79 -25.11 -19.43 5.06
C SER A 79 -24.54 -19.77 6.44
N GLU A 80 -23.37 -20.43 6.49
CA GLU A 80 -22.71 -20.76 7.76
C GLU A 80 -22.09 -19.50 8.41
N LYS A 81 -21.71 -18.51 7.60
CA LYS A 81 -21.14 -17.23 8.04
C LYS A 81 -22.16 -16.13 8.23
N SER A 82 -23.31 -16.22 7.58
CA SER A 82 -24.34 -15.16 7.59
C SER A 82 -25.08 -14.97 8.92
N GLY A 83 -24.81 -15.82 9.90
CA GLY A 83 -25.37 -15.70 11.25
C GLY A 83 -24.44 -15.03 12.27
N LYS A 84 -23.23 -14.64 11.91
CA LYS A 84 -22.28 -13.98 12.81
C LYS A 84 -22.53 -12.48 12.80
N ALA A 85 -22.79 -11.91 13.96
CA ALA A 85 -23.18 -10.51 14.10
C ALA A 85 -22.07 -9.51 13.72
N SER A 86 -20.80 -9.89 13.84
CA SER A 86 -19.65 -9.05 13.44
C SER A 86 -18.35 -9.82 13.49
N TYR A 87 -17.38 -9.45 12.64
CA TYR A 87 -16.01 -9.98 12.66
C TYR A 87 -15.05 -8.93 13.19
N THR A 88 -14.04 -9.37 13.93
CA THR A 88 -12.92 -8.52 14.32
C THR A 88 -12.02 -8.23 13.11
N ALA A 89 -11.15 -7.22 13.22
CA ALA A 89 -10.18 -6.90 12.18
C ALA A 89 -9.25 -8.08 11.87
N ASP A 90 -8.80 -8.81 12.90
CA ASP A 90 -7.92 -9.97 12.73
C ASP A 90 -8.65 -11.12 12.03
N GLU A 91 -9.89 -11.40 12.38
CA GLU A 91 -10.69 -12.39 11.67
C GLU A 91 -10.92 -12.01 10.20
N TRP A 92 -11.09 -10.72 9.90
CA TRP A 92 -11.16 -10.26 8.51
C TRP A 92 -9.86 -10.44 7.76
N ILE A 93 -8.69 -10.22 8.40
CA ILE A 93 -7.39 -10.51 7.80
C ILE A 93 -7.31 -11.99 7.39
N ASP A 94 -7.68 -12.90 8.29
CA ASP A 94 -7.67 -14.35 8.01
C ASP A 94 -8.62 -14.72 6.86
N ILE A 95 -9.84 -14.19 6.88
CA ILE A 95 -10.84 -14.42 5.82
C ILE A 95 -10.32 -13.92 4.46
N ILE A 96 -9.77 -12.71 4.40
CA ILE A 96 -9.25 -12.12 3.17
C ILE A 96 -8.06 -12.94 2.66
N ASN A 97 -7.12 -13.31 3.53
CA ASN A 97 -5.94 -14.09 3.16
C ASN A 97 -6.31 -15.49 2.68
N ALA A 98 -7.25 -16.17 3.33
CA ALA A 98 -7.76 -17.45 2.89
C ALA A 98 -8.40 -17.42 1.49
N ASN A 99 -8.99 -16.28 1.11
CA ASN A 99 -9.63 -16.07 -0.19
C ASN A 99 -8.71 -15.42 -1.24
N SER A 100 -7.50 -15.00 -0.88
CA SER A 100 -6.56 -14.33 -1.79
C SER A 100 -5.87 -15.30 -2.76
N ASN A 101 -5.95 -16.61 -2.53
CA ASN A 101 -5.19 -17.64 -3.24
C ASN A 101 -3.67 -17.42 -3.21
N GLY A 102 -3.16 -16.84 -2.14
CA GLY A 102 -1.74 -16.52 -1.96
C GLY A 102 -1.20 -15.40 -2.86
N LEU A 103 -2.06 -14.73 -3.63
CA LEU A 103 -1.64 -13.66 -4.53
C LEU A 103 -1.35 -12.34 -3.80
N VAL A 104 -2.10 -12.07 -2.74
CA VAL A 104 -1.91 -10.92 -1.85
C VAL A 104 -1.91 -11.43 -0.43
N ASN A 105 -1.06 -10.86 0.41
CA ASN A 105 -1.07 -11.11 1.85
C ASN A 105 -1.41 -9.81 2.56
N VAL A 106 -2.57 -9.78 3.21
CA VAL A 106 -3.00 -8.68 4.08
C VAL A 106 -2.34 -8.85 5.42
N THR A 107 -1.64 -7.81 5.87
CA THR A 107 -0.86 -7.80 7.11
C THR A 107 -1.43 -6.89 8.18
N GLY A 108 -2.42 -6.09 7.83
CA GLY A 108 -3.13 -5.21 8.76
C GLY A 108 -4.48 -4.80 8.23
N PHE A 109 -5.45 -4.64 9.16
CA PHE A 109 -6.77 -4.14 8.86
C PHE A 109 -7.29 -3.35 10.06
N ARG A 110 -7.65 -2.09 9.88
CA ARG A 110 -8.08 -1.22 10.95
C ARG A 110 -9.28 -0.37 10.56
N ILE A 111 -10.16 -0.16 11.53
CA ILE A 111 -11.19 0.88 11.46
C ILE A 111 -10.50 2.21 11.72
N MET A 112 -10.83 3.17 10.90
CA MET A 112 -10.30 4.52 10.98
C MET A 112 -11.40 5.50 11.38
N PRO A 113 -11.07 6.59 12.09
CA PRO A 113 -12.00 7.68 12.31
C PRO A 113 -12.60 8.22 11.01
N ASP A 114 -13.84 8.67 11.03
CA ASP A 114 -14.51 9.14 9.81
C ASP A 114 -13.90 10.42 9.23
N ASP A 115 -13.21 11.22 10.05
CA ASP A 115 -12.52 12.44 9.66
C ASP A 115 -11.06 12.21 9.22
N ILE A 116 -10.55 10.96 9.27
CA ILE A 116 -9.19 10.64 8.86
C ILE A 116 -8.92 11.08 7.41
N LYS A 117 -7.77 11.67 7.19
CA LYS A 117 -7.31 12.00 5.83
C LYS A 117 -7.05 10.71 5.02
N PRO A 118 -7.29 10.74 3.71
CA PRO A 118 -6.92 9.62 2.83
C PRO A 118 -5.44 9.26 2.97
N SER A 119 -5.12 7.96 2.94
CA SER A 119 -3.74 7.46 3.03
C SER A 119 -2.80 8.10 2.00
N MET A 120 -3.31 8.36 0.80
CA MET A 120 -2.57 9.07 -0.26
C MET A 120 -2.03 10.43 0.18
N SER A 121 -2.74 11.15 1.05
CA SER A 121 -2.32 12.48 1.55
C SER A 121 -1.43 12.40 2.80
N LEU A 122 -1.33 11.24 3.41
CA LEU A 122 -0.51 10.99 4.60
C LEU A 122 0.86 10.41 4.25
N LEU A 123 1.00 9.81 3.07
CA LEU A 123 2.26 9.24 2.61
C LEU A 123 3.30 10.34 2.46
N SER A 124 4.31 10.34 3.32
CA SER A 124 5.38 11.33 3.35
C SER A 124 6.69 10.83 2.73
N ALA A 125 6.95 9.53 2.81
CA ALA A 125 8.15 8.92 2.27
C ALA A 125 7.91 7.47 1.88
N ALA A 126 8.81 6.91 1.06
CA ALA A 126 8.85 5.50 0.71
C ALA A 126 10.31 5.05 0.56
N THR A 127 10.62 3.84 1.02
CA THR A 127 11.93 3.21 0.83
C THR A 127 11.88 2.30 -0.38
N TYR A 128 12.83 2.45 -1.27
CA TYR A 128 12.98 1.63 -2.46
C TYR A 128 14.26 0.81 -2.39
N ARG A 129 14.15 -0.48 -2.67
CA ARG A 129 15.30 -1.34 -2.95
C ARG A 129 15.41 -1.54 -4.46
N VAL A 130 16.59 -1.25 -4.98
CA VAL A 130 16.92 -1.47 -6.39
C VAL A 130 18.09 -2.47 -6.45
N GLU A 131 17.88 -3.57 -7.16
CA GLU A 131 18.89 -4.60 -7.36
C GLU A 131 19.48 -4.51 -8.77
N PHE A 132 20.79 -4.66 -8.88
CA PHE A 132 21.50 -4.63 -10.14
C PHE A 132 22.21 -5.96 -10.34
N GLU A 133 22.28 -6.45 -11.57
CA GLU A 133 23.05 -7.64 -11.93
C GLU A 133 24.56 -7.40 -11.80
N GLN A 134 25.00 -6.17 -12.04
CA GLN A 134 26.40 -5.75 -11.94
C GLN A 134 26.67 -5.22 -10.54
N THR A 135 27.72 -5.75 -9.90
CA THR A 135 28.02 -5.48 -8.48
C THR A 135 28.68 -4.12 -8.22
N ASP A 136 29.24 -3.48 -9.24
CA ASP A 136 29.89 -2.17 -9.15
C ASP A 136 28.93 -0.98 -9.32
N ILE A 137 27.80 -1.17 -9.98
CA ILE A 137 26.80 -0.10 -10.22
C ILE A 137 26.30 0.56 -8.94
N PRO A 138 25.93 -0.16 -7.86
CA PRO A 138 25.51 0.48 -6.63
C PRO A 138 26.53 1.46 -6.06
N GLY A 139 27.81 1.09 -6.07
CA GLY A 139 28.89 1.98 -5.62
C GLY A 139 29.02 3.22 -6.48
N GLN A 140 28.99 3.07 -7.81
CA GLN A 140 29.04 4.19 -8.74
C GLN A 140 27.86 5.16 -8.58
N ILE A 141 26.65 4.64 -8.34
CA ILE A 141 25.46 5.49 -8.08
C ILE A 141 25.62 6.23 -6.75
N TYR A 142 26.11 5.55 -5.72
CA TYR A 142 26.34 6.14 -4.42
C TYR A 142 27.36 7.30 -4.49
N ASP A 143 28.49 7.06 -5.14
CA ASP A 143 29.55 8.05 -5.33
C ASP A 143 29.02 9.24 -6.16
N PHE A 144 28.38 8.97 -7.28
CA PHE A 144 27.78 10.00 -8.13
C PHE A 144 26.75 10.84 -7.36
N PHE A 145 25.91 10.21 -6.54
CA PHE A 145 24.94 10.93 -5.72
C PHE A 145 25.60 11.84 -4.68
N ASN A 146 26.69 11.39 -4.04
CA ASN A 146 27.35 12.16 -3.00
C ASN A 146 28.28 13.25 -3.53
N GLU A 147 28.90 13.05 -4.70
CA GLU A 147 29.85 13.98 -5.31
C GLU A 147 29.16 15.20 -5.96
N ASN A 148 27.87 15.11 -6.26
CA ASN A 148 27.11 16.20 -6.88
C ASN A 148 26.24 16.93 -5.85
N ASP A 149 26.29 18.26 -5.80
CA ASP A 149 25.47 19.06 -4.90
C ASP A 149 24.01 19.13 -5.34
N GLU A 150 23.75 19.09 -6.64
CA GLU A 150 22.43 19.12 -7.25
C GLU A 150 22.31 18.00 -8.30
N LEU A 151 21.16 17.32 -8.32
CA LEU A 151 20.82 16.30 -9.31
C LEU A 151 19.48 16.63 -9.95
N ILE A 152 19.53 17.45 -10.99
CA ILE A 152 18.32 17.93 -11.66
C ILE A 152 17.81 16.91 -12.67
N TYR A 153 16.61 16.42 -12.45
CA TYR A 153 15.86 15.56 -13.39
C TYR A 153 14.69 16.33 -13.99
N THR A 154 14.69 16.49 -15.29
CA THR A 154 13.57 17.12 -16.01
C THR A 154 12.48 16.09 -16.31
N LYS A 155 11.41 16.16 -15.52
CA LYS A 155 10.21 15.35 -15.77
C LYS A 155 9.37 15.98 -16.87
N GLU A 156 9.30 15.30 -18.00
CA GLU A 156 8.50 15.72 -19.15
C GLU A 156 7.19 14.92 -19.22
N THR A 157 6.08 15.64 -19.35
CA THR A 157 4.76 15.06 -19.58
C THR A 157 4.17 15.68 -20.85
N LYS A 158 3.10 15.12 -21.39
CA LYS A 158 2.41 15.67 -22.58
C LYS A 158 1.98 17.14 -22.41
N LYS A 159 1.88 17.66 -21.19
CA LYS A 159 1.35 19.00 -20.89
C LYS A 159 2.33 19.92 -20.18
N SER A 160 3.43 19.40 -19.64
CA SER A 160 4.35 20.20 -18.82
C SER A 160 5.75 19.59 -18.77
N LYS A 161 6.75 20.47 -18.60
CA LYS A 161 8.12 20.12 -18.16
C LYS A 161 8.33 20.68 -16.77
N LYS A 162 8.91 19.90 -15.89
CA LYS A 162 9.25 20.33 -14.53
C LYS A 162 10.60 19.76 -14.14
N ASP A 163 11.49 20.63 -13.70
CA ASP A 163 12.75 20.24 -13.11
C ASP A 163 12.54 19.86 -11.65
N ILE A 164 13.11 18.73 -11.29
CA ILE A 164 13.03 18.14 -9.94
C ILE A 164 14.46 17.90 -9.49
N ASP A 165 14.85 18.50 -8.38
CA ASP A 165 16.09 18.14 -7.73
C ASP A 165 15.90 16.81 -6.97
N LEU A 166 16.60 15.78 -7.43
CA LEU A 166 16.57 14.45 -6.84
C LEU A 166 17.19 14.43 -5.45
N LYS A 167 18.25 15.24 -5.21
CA LYS A 167 18.90 15.32 -3.90
C LYS A 167 17.96 15.81 -2.80
N ALA A 168 17.17 16.83 -3.11
CA ALA A 168 16.19 17.35 -2.18
C ALA A 168 15.05 16.35 -1.85
N ASN A 169 14.80 15.39 -2.76
CA ASN A 169 13.73 14.41 -2.63
C ASN A 169 14.20 13.01 -2.19
N ILE A 170 15.51 12.76 -2.17
CA ILE A 170 16.11 11.49 -1.73
C ILE A 170 17.02 11.81 -0.52
N PRO A 171 16.48 11.81 0.69
CA PRO A 171 17.25 12.21 1.88
C PRO A 171 18.35 11.21 2.26
N VAL A 172 18.18 9.95 1.89
CA VAL A 172 19.10 8.86 2.22
C VAL A 172 19.28 7.96 1.02
N ILE A 173 20.54 7.60 0.73
CA ILE A 173 20.92 6.54 -0.21
C ILE A 173 21.96 5.65 0.45
N GLU A 174 21.78 4.34 0.36
CA GLU A 174 22.64 3.32 0.97
C GLU A 174 22.85 2.16 0.00
N THR A 175 24.00 1.51 0.08
CA THR A 175 24.39 0.40 -0.80
C THR A 175 24.55 -0.93 -0.08
N SER A 176 24.22 -0.99 1.23
CA SER A 176 24.40 -2.17 2.07
C SER A 176 23.08 -2.92 2.28
N TYR A 177 23.13 -4.24 2.06
CA TYR A 177 21.98 -5.11 2.35
C TYR A 177 21.59 -5.12 3.84
N GLU A 178 22.57 -5.06 4.74
CA GLU A 178 22.32 -5.06 6.20
C GLU A 178 21.58 -3.80 6.65
N LEU A 179 21.94 -2.65 6.08
CA LEU A 179 21.27 -1.38 6.34
C LEU A 179 19.84 -1.42 5.82
N PHE A 180 19.64 -1.95 4.62
CA PHE A 180 18.30 -2.14 4.06
C PHE A 180 17.43 -3.06 4.93
N ALA A 181 17.97 -4.19 5.39
CA ALA A 181 17.24 -5.13 6.27
C ALA A 181 16.84 -4.48 7.60
N ARG A 182 17.72 -3.63 8.17
CA ARG A 182 17.43 -2.85 9.37
C ARG A 182 16.32 -1.83 9.14
N GLU A 183 16.36 -1.09 8.03
CA GLU A 183 15.35 -0.11 7.68
C GLU A 183 14.00 -0.74 7.36
N MET A 184 13.98 -1.87 6.69
CA MET A 184 12.74 -2.62 6.46
C MET A 184 12.08 -3.04 7.77
N SER A 185 12.89 -3.43 8.77
CA SER A 185 12.39 -3.71 10.11
C SER A 185 11.91 -2.45 10.82
N SER A 186 12.61 -1.32 10.64
CA SER A 186 12.23 -0.03 11.23
C SER A 186 11.00 0.59 10.55
N CYS A 187 10.84 0.42 9.24
CA CYS A 187 9.62 0.85 8.55
C CYS A 187 8.38 0.09 9.03
N ALA A 188 8.50 -1.21 9.31
CA ALA A 188 7.42 -1.98 9.91
C ALA A 188 7.08 -1.49 11.34
N VAL A 189 8.09 -1.08 12.10
CA VAL A 189 7.95 -0.48 13.44
C VAL A 189 7.42 0.96 13.34
N PHE A 190 7.89 1.75 12.38
CA PHE A 190 7.44 3.11 12.14
C PHE A 190 5.95 3.18 11.77
N ASP A 191 5.49 2.27 10.90
CA ASP A 191 4.07 2.14 10.57
C ASP A 191 3.23 1.83 11.82
N TYR A 192 3.75 0.97 12.70
CA TYR A 192 3.08 0.62 13.96
C TYR A 192 3.05 1.80 14.96
N GLU A 193 4.16 2.51 15.13
CA GLU A 193 4.25 3.68 16.01
C GLU A 193 3.42 4.86 15.48
N TYR A 194 3.42 5.09 14.17
CA TYR A 194 2.60 6.10 13.52
C TYR A 194 1.11 5.82 13.72
N GLU A 195 0.68 4.57 13.50
CA GLU A 195 -0.68 4.15 13.76
C GLU A 195 -1.06 4.26 15.25
N LYS A 196 -0.12 3.98 16.15
CA LYS A 196 -0.32 4.09 17.60
C LYS A 196 -0.50 5.55 18.05
N GLN A 197 0.21 6.48 17.44
CA GLN A 197 0.11 7.90 17.72
C GLN A 197 -1.27 8.48 17.34
N TYR A 198 -1.88 7.96 16.26
CA TYR A 198 -3.24 8.37 15.83
C TYR A 198 -4.39 7.69 16.59
N ILE A 199 -4.12 6.61 17.31
CA ILE A 199 -5.14 5.85 18.07
C ILE A 199 -5.14 6.25 19.55
N ASN A 200 -4.05 6.79 20.08
CA ASN A 200 -3.89 7.11 21.49
C ASN A 200 -4.14 8.58 21.84
N ASP A 201 -4.63 9.40 20.91
CA ASP A 201 -5.03 10.80 21.15
C ASP A 201 -6.54 10.94 21.45
N ASP A 202 -7.18 9.88 22.01
CA ASP A 202 -8.50 9.90 22.63
C ASP A 202 -8.39 9.80 24.15
#